data_6a62e417163974ff5b430ff391ff058d
#
_entry.id   6a62e417163974ff5b430ff391ff058d
#
_cell.length_a   1.000
_cell.length_b   1.000
_cell.length_c   1.000
_cell.angle_alpha   90.00
_cell.angle_beta   90.00
_cell.angle_gamma   90.00
#
_symmetry.space_group_name_H-M   'P 1'
#
loop_
_entity.id
_entity.type
_entity.pdbx_description
1 polymer ?
#
loop_
_entity_poly.entity_id
_entity_poly.type
_entity_poly.pdbx_seq_one_letter_code
_entity_poly.pdbx_strand_id
1 'polypeptide(L)'
;MAEPEKIKIGVLALQGSFREHCSMIRRCGGEAVEIRSASQLEGCQGMIIPGGESTTMANIARRWNLFDALREFEDEGERCVWGTCAGLIFLADRIEQGAKQGGQELLGGIDVDVSRNFFGSQIDSFETTIPCDIPGCSENDVKCR
;
A
#
# COMPACT_ATOMS: atom_id res chain seq x y z
N MET A 1 -27.84 -2.13 -23.24
CA MET A 1 -27.60 -2.28 -21.79
C MET A 1 -26.31 -1.55 -21.47
N ALA A 2 -26.30 -0.71 -20.45
CA ALA A 2 -25.07 -0.08 -20.00
C ALA A 2 -24.11 -1.18 -19.48
N GLU A 3 -22.83 -1.13 -19.86
CA GLU A 3 -21.83 -1.98 -19.24
C GLU A 3 -21.79 -1.66 -17.72
N PRO A 4 -21.62 -2.67 -16.85
CA PRO A 4 -21.49 -2.41 -15.42
C PRO A 4 -20.29 -1.47 -15.20
N GLU A 5 -20.49 -0.45 -14.38
CA GLU A 5 -19.46 0.50 -14.02
C GLU A 5 -18.28 -0.24 -13.36
N LYS A 6 -17.09 -0.11 -13.92
CA LYS A 6 -15.89 -0.79 -13.41
C LYS A 6 -15.45 -0.15 -12.12
N ILE A 7 -15.11 -0.97 -11.14
CA ILE A 7 -14.47 -0.50 -9.91
C ILE A 7 -13.15 0.17 -10.27
N LYS A 8 -13.00 1.43 -9.87
CA LYS A 8 -11.83 2.26 -10.13
C LYS A 8 -10.89 2.23 -8.93
N ILE A 9 -9.68 1.71 -9.13
CA ILE A 9 -8.66 1.56 -8.09
C ILE A 9 -7.43 2.39 -8.44
N GLY A 10 -7.06 3.29 -7.53
CA GLY A 10 -5.81 4.03 -7.61
C GLY A 10 -4.62 3.15 -7.25
N VAL A 11 -3.51 3.31 -7.92
CA VAL A 11 -2.23 2.70 -7.55
C VAL A 11 -1.21 3.82 -7.42
N LEU A 12 -0.62 3.97 -6.23
CA LEU A 12 0.38 5.01 -5.98
C LEU A 12 1.61 4.76 -6.85
N ALA A 13 1.81 5.58 -7.87
CA ALA A 13 2.78 5.37 -8.95
C ALA A 13 4.00 6.30 -8.82
N LEU A 14 4.52 6.44 -7.59
CA LEU A 14 5.69 7.26 -7.30
C LEU A 14 6.99 6.48 -7.53
N GLN A 15 7.00 5.21 -7.08
CA GLN A 15 8.15 4.32 -7.13
C GLN A 15 7.67 2.88 -6.89
N GLY A 16 8.44 1.87 -7.31
CA GLY A 16 8.19 0.47 -7.01
C GLY A 16 7.29 -0.25 -8.02
N SER A 17 6.60 -1.30 -7.56
CA SER A 17 5.87 -2.27 -8.40
C SER A 17 4.43 -1.82 -8.77
N PHE A 18 4.23 -0.54 -9.05
CA PHE A 18 2.89 -0.02 -9.37
C PHE A 18 2.33 -0.58 -10.70
N ARG A 19 3.19 -0.88 -11.68
CA ARG A 19 2.76 -1.42 -12.98
C ARG A 19 2.16 -2.81 -12.85
N GLU A 20 2.74 -3.65 -12.00
CA GLU A 20 2.30 -5.00 -11.70
C GLU A 20 0.91 -4.98 -11.06
N HIS A 21 0.68 -4.09 -10.09
CA HIS A 21 -0.62 -3.89 -9.48
C HIS A 21 -1.65 -3.38 -10.50
N CYS A 22 -1.31 -2.40 -11.32
CA CYS A 22 -2.19 -1.92 -12.39
C CYS A 22 -2.57 -3.03 -13.38
N SER A 23 -1.61 -3.88 -13.75
CA SER A 23 -1.85 -5.03 -14.61
C SER A 23 -2.82 -6.03 -13.95
N MET A 24 -2.64 -6.32 -12.66
CA MET A 24 -3.49 -7.24 -11.94
C MET A 24 -4.92 -6.71 -11.79
N ILE A 25 -5.10 -5.43 -11.44
CA ILE A 25 -6.43 -4.81 -11.35
C ILE A 25 -7.19 -4.96 -12.69
N ARG A 26 -6.52 -4.68 -13.79
CA ARG A 26 -7.13 -4.83 -15.13
C ARG A 26 -7.50 -6.26 -15.44
N ARG A 27 -6.67 -7.23 -15.06
CA ARG A 27 -6.96 -8.68 -15.20
C ARG A 27 -8.16 -9.11 -14.36
N CYS A 28 -8.38 -8.48 -13.21
CA CYS A 28 -9.56 -8.69 -12.36
C CYS A 28 -10.81 -7.94 -12.85
N GLY A 29 -10.73 -7.23 -13.99
CA GLY A 29 -11.87 -6.51 -14.57
C GLY A 29 -12.06 -5.09 -14.05
N GLY A 30 -11.20 -4.61 -13.15
CA GLY A 30 -11.22 -3.24 -12.63
C GLY A 30 -10.55 -2.23 -13.56
N GLU A 31 -10.73 -0.95 -13.23
CA GLU A 31 -10.00 0.17 -13.82
C GLU A 31 -8.84 0.57 -12.91
N ALA A 32 -7.62 0.58 -13.43
CA ALA A 32 -6.42 0.98 -12.70
C ALA A 32 -6.01 2.40 -13.07
N VAL A 33 -5.86 3.27 -12.07
CA VAL A 33 -5.38 4.65 -12.21
C VAL A 33 -4.03 4.80 -11.53
N GLU A 34 -3.02 5.24 -12.25
CA GLU A 34 -1.71 5.56 -11.69
C GLU A 34 -1.77 6.93 -10.99
N ILE A 35 -1.62 6.92 -9.65
CA ILE A 35 -1.69 8.12 -8.83
C ILE A 35 -0.32 8.78 -8.71
N ARG A 36 -0.20 9.96 -9.25
CA ARG A 36 0.97 10.87 -9.16
C ARG A 36 0.59 12.28 -8.75
N SER A 37 -0.72 12.59 -8.72
CA SER A 37 -1.26 13.87 -8.26
C SER A 37 -2.57 13.67 -7.53
N ALA A 38 -2.93 14.60 -6.66
CA ALA A 38 -4.16 14.55 -5.86
C ALA A 38 -5.43 14.40 -6.73
N SER A 39 -5.47 15.07 -7.89
CA SER A 39 -6.63 15.02 -8.80
C SER A 39 -6.92 13.63 -9.38
N GLN A 40 -5.91 12.74 -9.42
CA GLN A 40 -6.07 11.37 -9.92
C GLN A 40 -6.76 10.44 -8.90
N LEU A 41 -6.88 10.84 -7.64
CA LEU A 41 -7.64 10.12 -6.62
C LEU A 41 -9.16 10.25 -6.81
N GLU A 42 -9.58 11.24 -7.58
CA GLU A 42 -11.00 11.51 -7.78
C GLU A 42 -11.71 10.32 -8.47
N GLY A 43 -12.81 9.89 -7.85
CA GLY A 43 -13.61 8.75 -8.31
C GLY A 43 -12.96 7.38 -8.05
N CYS A 44 -11.80 7.28 -7.42
CA CYS A 44 -11.25 6.00 -6.97
C CYS A 44 -12.04 5.48 -5.76
N GLN A 45 -12.40 4.19 -5.80
CA GLN A 45 -13.12 3.50 -4.73
C GLN A 45 -12.18 2.76 -3.77
N GLY A 46 -10.91 2.69 -4.11
CA GLY A 46 -9.84 2.15 -3.28
C GLY A 46 -8.47 2.53 -3.81
N MET A 47 -7.43 2.29 -3.02
CA MET A 47 -6.05 2.60 -3.39
C MET A 47 -5.10 1.47 -2.98
N ILE A 48 -4.11 1.22 -3.82
CA ILE A 48 -2.99 0.32 -3.53
C ILE A 48 -1.71 1.13 -3.44
N ILE A 49 -0.98 0.94 -2.34
CA ILE A 49 0.39 1.44 -2.17
C ILE A 49 1.35 0.28 -2.42
N PRO A 50 2.14 0.32 -3.51
CA PRO A 50 2.94 -0.82 -3.93
C PRO A 50 4.17 -1.05 -3.07
N GLY A 51 4.78 -2.20 -3.23
CA GLY A 51 6.12 -2.48 -2.74
C GLY A 51 7.18 -1.67 -3.47
N GLY A 52 8.31 -1.46 -2.81
CA GLY A 52 9.43 -0.67 -3.32
C GLY A 52 10.36 -0.21 -2.19
N GLU A 53 10.80 1.05 -2.21
CA GLU A 53 11.61 1.66 -1.15
C GLU A 53 10.80 2.80 -0.48
N SER A 54 10.38 2.56 0.75
CA SER A 54 9.43 3.42 1.47
C SER A 54 9.94 4.84 1.72
N THR A 55 11.25 5.03 1.95
CA THR A 55 11.83 6.36 2.15
C THR A 55 11.79 7.19 0.87
N THR A 56 12.12 6.57 -0.26
CA THR A 56 12.02 7.22 -1.58
C THR A 56 10.57 7.58 -1.90
N MET A 57 9.65 6.68 -1.62
CA MET A 57 8.21 6.92 -1.81
C MET A 57 7.73 8.12 -0.99
N ALA A 58 8.11 8.19 0.30
CA ALA A 58 7.78 9.32 1.18
C ALA A 58 8.37 10.64 0.67
N ASN A 59 9.64 10.63 0.23
CA ASN A 59 10.31 11.83 -0.29
C ASN A 59 9.63 12.36 -1.56
N ILE A 60 9.21 11.47 -2.47
CA ILE A 60 8.51 11.86 -3.69
C ILE A 60 7.11 12.39 -3.34
N ALA A 61 6.38 11.70 -2.45
CA ALA A 61 5.05 12.13 -2.00
C ALA A 61 5.10 13.54 -1.38
N ARG A 62 6.12 13.80 -0.54
CA ARG A 62 6.34 15.14 0.04
C ARG A 62 6.64 16.18 -1.03
N ARG A 63 7.56 15.88 -1.95
CA ARG A 63 7.94 16.80 -3.02
C ARG A 63 6.77 17.17 -3.93
N TRP A 64 5.82 16.26 -4.10
CA TRP A 64 4.64 16.46 -4.95
C TRP A 64 3.39 16.88 -4.18
N ASN A 65 3.54 17.18 -2.88
CA ASN A 65 2.44 17.61 -1.98
C ASN A 65 1.25 16.63 -1.98
N LEU A 66 1.54 15.33 -1.91
CA LEU A 66 0.51 14.29 -1.97
C LEU A 66 0.03 13.84 -0.59
N PHE A 67 0.78 14.07 0.49
CA PHE A 67 0.46 13.51 1.81
C PHE A 67 -0.95 13.87 2.28
N ASP A 68 -1.34 15.13 2.19
CA ASP A 68 -2.65 15.57 2.67
C ASP A 68 -3.78 14.90 1.88
N ALA A 69 -3.66 14.84 0.56
CA ALA A 69 -4.65 14.17 -0.30
C ALA A 69 -4.72 12.66 -0.07
N LEU A 70 -3.60 12.01 0.23
CA LEU A 70 -3.56 10.57 0.53
C LEU A 70 -4.19 10.27 1.89
N ARG A 71 -3.94 11.10 2.92
CA ARG A 71 -4.57 10.99 4.24
C ARG A 71 -6.08 11.24 4.16
N GLU A 72 -6.48 12.30 3.48
CA GLU A 72 -7.90 12.61 3.25
C GLU A 72 -8.62 11.45 2.54
N PHE A 73 -7.97 10.84 1.55
CA PHE A 73 -8.52 9.68 0.86
C PHE A 73 -8.72 8.48 1.79
N GLU A 74 -7.80 8.24 2.71
CA GLU A 74 -7.85 7.16 3.69
C GLU A 74 -8.91 7.43 4.77
N ASP A 75 -9.00 8.66 5.27
CA ASP A 75 -9.92 9.08 6.33
C ASP A 75 -11.40 9.05 5.90
N GLU A 76 -11.72 9.07 4.62
CA GLU A 76 -13.10 9.03 4.11
C GLU A 76 -13.84 7.69 4.34
N GLY A 77 -13.34 6.83 5.20
CA GLY A 77 -14.03 5.74 5.94
C GLY A 77 -14.72 4.63 5.14
N GLU A 78 -15.10 4.85 3.90
CA GLU A 78 -15.72 3.86 3.02
C GLU A 78 -14.76 3.32 1.95
N ARG A 79 -13.54 3.85 1.91
CA ARG A 79 -12.54 3.48 0.90
C ARG A 79 -11.50 2.53 1.49
N CYS A 80 -11.16 1.50 0.73
CA CYS A 80 -10.12 0.55 1.12
C CYS A 80 -8.75 1.03 0.65
N VAL A 81 -7.78 1.05 1.57
CA VAL A 81 -6.36 1.26 1.23
C VAL A 81 -5.59 0.00 1.58
N TRP A 82 -4.78 -0.48 0.65
CA TRP A 82 -3.97 -1.67 0.80
C TRP A 82 -2.50 -1.39 0.49
N GLY A 83 -1.62 -1.68 1.45
CA GLY A 83 -0.17 -1.55 1.29
C GLY A 83 0.53 -2.89 1.25
N THR A 84 1.47 -3.06 0.31
CA THR A 84 2.32 -4.25 0.23
C THR A 84 3.78 -3.89 0.48
N CYS A 85 4.51 -4.65 1.31
CA CYS A 85 5.93 -4.45 1.61
C CYS A 85 6.21 -2.98 2.05
N ALA A 86 6.88 -2.19 1.19
CA ALA A 86 7.12 -0.76 1.45
C ALA A 86 5.82 0.05 1.61
N GLY A 87 4.74 -0.36 0.95
CA GLY A 87 3.42 0.24 1.09
C GLY A 87 2.82 0.01 2.47
N LEU A 88 3.02 -1.18 3.07
CA LEU A 88 2.63 -1.44 4.45
C LEU A 88 3.44 -0.57 5.42
N ILE A 89 4.76 -0.44 5.22
CA ILE A 89 5.59 0.44 6.03
C ILE A 89 5.08 1.88 5.95
N PHE A 90 4.66 2.33 4.77
CA PHE A 90 4.17 3.69 4.56
C PHE A 90 2.82 3.95 5.26
N LEU A 91 1.96 2.93 5.37
CA LEU A 91 0.68 2.98 6.08
C LEU A 91 0.80 2.76 7.60
N ALA A 92 1.92 2.27 8.10
CA ALA A 92 2.09 2.04 9.53
C ALA A 92 2.11 3.37 10.31
N ASP A 93 1.60 3.35 11.52
CA ASP A 93 1.66 4.52 12.40
C ASP A 93 3.07 4.73 12.96
N ARG A 94 3.84 3.65 13.14
CA ARG A 94 5.15 3.70 13.82
C ARG A 94 6.20 2.81 13.17
N ILE A 95 7.45 3.23 13.25
CA ILE A 95 8.63 2.42 12.92
C ILE A 95 9.48 2.26 14.19
N GLU A 96 9.60 1.03 14.70
CA GLU A 96 10.39 0.74 15.90
C GLU A 96 11.89 0.65 15.61
N GLN A 97 12.27 -0.03 14.51
CA GLN A 97 13.67 -0.29 14.15
C GLN A 97 13.92 -0.02 12.66
N GLY A 98 15.15 0.35 12.36
CA GLY A 98 15.58 0.63 10.99
C GLY A 98 15.12 1.98 10.46
N ALA A 99 14.68 2.89 11.34
CA ALA A 99 14.47 4.28 10.98
C ALA A 99 15.84 4.92 10.63
N LYS A 100 15.92 5.55 9.46
CA LYS A 100 17.11 6.33 9.10
C LYS A 100 17.21 7.57 9.99
N GLN A 101 18.43 8.09 10.20
CA GLN A 101 18.62 9.37 10.89
C GLN A 101 17.76 10.46 10.24
N GLY A 102 16.94 11.13 11.05
CA GLY A 102 15.97 12.13 10.59
C GLY A 102 14.55 11.60 10.37
N GLY A 103 14.34 10.29 10.56
CA GLY A 103 13.02 9.66 10.41
C GLY A 103 12.56 9.54 8.95
N GLN A 104 11.42 8.88 8.79
CA GLN A 104 10.69 8.81 7.52
C GLN A 104 9.27 9.29 7.82
N GLU A 105 8.73 10.18 6.99
CA GLU A 105 7.32 10.50 7.08
C GLU A 105 6.49 9.30 6.65
N LEU A 106 5.50 8.98 7.48
CA LEU A 106 4.54 7.90 7.23
C LEU A 106 3.19 8.51 6.87
N LEU A 107 2.43 7.79 6.08
CA LEU A 107 1.03 8.16 5.83
C LEU A 107 0.22 7.92 7.11
N GLY A 108 0.45 6.78 7.77
CA GLY A 108 -0.33 6.30 8.89
C GLY A 108 -1.58 5.55 8.44
N GLY A 109 -2.51 5.31 9.35
CA GLY A 109 -3.82 4.72 9.10
C GLY A 109 -3.94 3.25 9.50
N ILE A 110 -2.81 2.59 9.76
CA ILE A 110 -2.82 1.24 10.34
C ILE A 110 -2.07 1.29 11.67
N ASP A 111 -2.76 0.99 12.78
CA ASP A 111 -2.17 0.94 14.12
C ASP A 111 -1.26 -0.28 14.29
N VAL A 112 -0.11 -0.23 13.63
CA VAL A 112 0.94 -1.23 13.72
C VAL A 112 2.30 -0.59 13.90
N ASP A 113 3.20 -1.32 14.59
CA ASP A 113 4.60 -1.01 14.72
C ASP A 113 5.39 -1.85 13.72
N VAL A 114 6.22 -1.23 12.89
CA VAL A 114 7.01 -1.93 11.88
C VAL A 114 8.49 -1.93 12.26
N SER A 115 9.07 -3.12 12.34
CA SER A 115 10.52 -3.31 12.40
C SER A 115 11.07 -3.57 10.99
N ARG A 116 11.77 -2.57 10.43
CA ARG A 116 12.35 -2.71 9.09
C ARG A 116 13.59 -3.60 9.13
N ASN A 117 13.71 -4.47 8.12
CA ASN A 117 14.87 -5.37 7.96
C ASN A 117 15.11 -6.28 9.18
N PHE A 118 14.07 -6.61 9.94
CA PHE A 118 14.18 -7.44 11.14
C PHE A 118 14.84 -8.79 10.87
N PHE A 119 14.51 -9.43 9.77
CA PHE A 119 15.07 -10.73 9.36
C PHE A 119 16.39 -10.63 8.56
N GLY A 120 16.95 -9.41 8.42
CA GLY A 120 18.21 -9.19 7.73
C GLY A 120 18.09 -9.18 6.20
N SER A 121 18.90 -9.99 5.54
CA SER A 121 18.98 -10.06 4.08
C SER A 121 17.80 -10.82 3.48
N GLN A 122 17.42 -10.51 2.23
CA GLN A 122 16.42 -11.27 1.48
C GLN A 122 16.81 -12.74 1.25
N ILE A 123 18.09 -13.08 1.39
CA ILE A 123 18.58 -14.46 1.32
C ILE A 123 18.04 -15.29 2.49
N ASP A 124 17.73 -14.65 3.62
CA ASP A 124 17.22 -15.28 4.83
C ASP A 124 15.68 -15.42 4.81
N SER A 125 15.04 -15.17 3.67
CA SER A 125 13.60 -15.33 3.50
C SER A 125 13.17 -16.78 3.68
N PHE A 126 12.03 -16.98 4.33
CA PHE A 126 11.43 -18.30 4.56
C PHE A 126 9.95 -18.28 4.24
N GLU A 127 9.37 -19.44 4.00
CA GLU A 127 7.93 -19.63 3.84
C GLU A 127 7.39 -20.38 5.07
N THR A 128 6.32 -19.87 5.65
CA THR A 128 5.66 -20.49 6.78
C THR A 128 4.14 -20.30 6.70
N THR A 129 3.42 -21.14 7.43
CA THR A 129 1.97 -20.98 7.63
C THR A 129 1.74 -20.42 9.02
N ILE A 130 1.00 -19.35 9.11
CA ILE A 130 0.64 -18.73 10.39
C ILE A 130 -0.88 -18.78 10.57
N PRO A 131 -1.37 -18.90 11.84
CA PRO A 131 -2.77 -18.70 12.14
C PRO A 131 -3.21 -17.30 11.71
N CYS A 132 -4.40 -17.18 11.14
CA CYS A 132 -4.93 -15.91 10.68
C CYS A 132 -6.35 -15.73 11.21
N ASP A 133 -6.55 -14.71 12.02
CA ASP A 133 -7.84 -14.35 12.61
C ASP A 133 -8.64 -13.35 11.76
N ILE A 134 -8.28 -13.17 10.49
CA ILE A 134 -9.00 -12.27 9.59
C ILE A 134 -10.35 -12.89 9.25
N PRO A 135 -11.48 -12.18 9.46
CA PRO A 135 -12.79 -12.67 9.10
C PRO A 135 -12.87 -13.09 7.62
N GLY A 136 -13.31 -14.33 7.38
CA GLY A 136 -13.41 -14.89 6.03
C GLY A 136 -12.18 -15.65 5.54
N CYS A 137 -11.07 -15.65 6.29
CA CYS A 137 -9.93 -16.53 6.05
C CYS A 137 -10.05 -17.80 6.89
N SER A 138 -9.84 -18.97 6.30
CA SER A 138 -9.64 -20.20 7.05
C SER A 138 -8.17 -20.33 7.46
N GLU A 139 -7.90 -21.03 8.59
CA GLU A 139 -6.55 -21.23 9.12
C GLU A 139 -5.53 -21.83 8.12
N ASN A 140 -6.03 -22.38 7.01
CA ASN A 140 -5.21 -23.05 5.98
C ASN A 140 -4.90 -22.17 4.76
N ASP A 141 -5.40 -20.93 4.69
CA ASP A 141 -5.40 -20.16 3.45
C ASP A 141 -4.30 -19.11 3.36
N VAL A 142 -3.57 -18.83 4.45
CA VAL A 142 -2.55 -17.78 4.47
C VAL A 142 -1.14 -18.38 4.48
N LYS A 143 -0.46 -18.26 3.35
CA LYS A 143 0.97 -18.53 3.24
C LYS A 143 1.74 -17.21 3.23
N CYS A 144 2.64 -17.06 4.20
CA CYS A 144 3.56 -15.92 4.28
C CYS A 144 4.92 -16.28 3.67
N ARG A 145 5.47 -15.40 2.86
CA ARG A 145 6.83 -15.47 2.31
C ARG A 145 7.63 -14.28 2.76
#